data_cd81f8b59574606fa725b99ce6602a61
#
_entry.id   cd81f8b59574606fa725b99ce6602a61
#
_cell.length_a   1.000
_cell.length_b   1.000
_cell.length_c   1.000
_cell.angle_alpha   90.00
_cell.angle_beta   90.00
_cell.angle_gamma   90.00
#
_symmetry.space_group_name_H-M   'P 1'
#
loop_
_entity.id
_entity.type
_entity.pdbx_description
1 polymer ?
#
loop_
_entity_poly.entity_id
_entity_poly.type
_entity_poly.pdbx_seq_one_letter_code
_entity_poly.pdbx_strand_id
1 'polypeptide(L)'
;MKKETKTGRWKYAAIVLIAALLIGLLWNHVKNGPKGEIYLYGEEHSKQSILDKELSIWGEYYEKGMRDLFVEFPYTDAQFLNLWMQADDDELLDLQFKDWEGTAGGTEVEKNFLKQIKEQYPETVFHGTDVGHTWERTGPRYLAYLEANGQKDSEEYRRAQENMEQGKRYYEIEATDEASSVRYREDRMVENFRRSYQELEAVRRTDIMGIYGSAHIVESEYLNSDFRMAKQLSENYGEHLHTKDLTQEPERIDALEVNGKTYTASYFGE
;
A
#
# COMPACT_ATOMS: atom_id res chain seq x y z
N MET A 1 7.87 67.27 20.65
CA MET A 1 8.19 65.90 21.09
C MET A 1 6.88 65.10 21.17
N LYS A 2 6.61 64.22 20.24
CA LYS A 2 5.44 63.31 20.26
C LYS A 2 5.72 62.17 21.22
N LYS A 3 4.92 62.02 22.28
CA LYS A 3 4.91 60.82 23.11
C LYS A 3 4.38 59.64 22.28
N GLU A 4 5.26 58.78 21.81
CA GLU A 4 4.87 57.46 21.29
C GLU A 4 4.24 56.62 22.41
N THR A 5 3.00 56.25 22.20
CA THR A 5 2.18 55.57 23.20
C THR A 5 2.69 54.12 23.38
N LYS A 6 3.14 53.76 24.57
CA LYS A 6 3.54 52.41 25.00
C LYS A 6 2.47 51.31 24.68
N THR A 7 1.23 51.70 24.46
CA THR A 7 0.06 50.84 24.14
C THR A 7 0.15 50.10 22.82
N GLY A 8 0.87 50.64 21.81
CA GLY A 8 1.04 49.96 20.51
C GLY A 8 1.92 48.72 20.59
N ARG A 9 3.03 48.79 21.34
CA ARG A 9 4.01 47.69 21.42
C ARG A 9 3.45 46.44 22.15
N TRP A 10 2.58 46.65 23.14
CA TRP A 10 1.92 45.54 23.85
C TRP A 10 0.92 44.80 23.00
N LYS A 11 0.21 45.49 22.09
CA LYS A 11 -0.72 44.85 21.15
C LYS A 11 0.01 43.97 20.13
N TYR A 12 1.15 44.43 19.61
CA TYR A 12 1.96 43.62 18.69
C TYR A 12 2.60 42.41 19.42
N ALA A 13 3.08 42.57 20.65
CA ALA A 13 3.60 41.46 21.42
C ALA A 13 2.53 40.40 21.74
N ALA A 14 1.30 40.81 22.05
CA ALA A 14 0.17 39.89 22.23
C ALA A 14 -0.20 39.14 20.95
N ILE A 15 -0.21 39.81 19.80
CA ILE A 15 -0.50 39.19 18.48
C ILE A 15 0.58 38.13 18.14
N VAL A 16 1.85 38.45 18.36
CA VAL A 16 2.97 37.52 18.10
C VAL A 16 2.89 36.29 19.02
N LEU A 17 2.55 36.50 20.31
CA LEU A 17 2.36 35.40 21.26
C LEU A 17 1.18 34.50 20.89
N ILE A 18 0.06 35.07 20.47
CA ILE A 18 -1.11 34.32 20.01
C ILE A 18 -0.78 33.54 18.73
N ALA A 19 -0.08 34.18 17.77
CA ALA A 19 0.36 33.50 16.56
C ALA A 19 1.31 32.33 16.86
N ALA A 20 2.29 32.52 17.76
CA ALA A 20 3.20 31.46 18.18
C ALA A 20 2.48 30.32 18.92
N LEU A 21 1.48 30.63 19.74
CA LEU A 21 0.62 29.63 20.39
C LEU A 21 -0.23 28.86 19.39
N LEU A 22 -0.83 29.54 18.41
CA LEU A 22 -1.63 28.92 17.35
C LEU A 22 -0.74 28.03 16.46
N ILE A 23 0.46 28.47 16.10
CA ILE A 23 1.44 27.68 15.36
C ILE A 23 1.86 26.45 16.21
N GLY A 24 2.11 26.61 17.50
CA GLY A 24 2.43 25.51 18.40
C GLY A 24 1.29 24.52 18.56
N LEU A 25 0.04 24.97 18.64
CA LEU A 25 -1.15 24.12 18.68
C LEU A 25 -1.39 23.42 17.34
N LEU A 26 -1.21 24.10 16.22
CA LEU A 26 -1.27 23.51 14.89
C LEU A 26 -0.17 22.47 14.69
N TRP A 27 1.06 22.76 15.11
CA TRP A 27 2.19 21.84 15.07
C TRP A 27 1.94 20.59 15.93
N ASN A 28 1.42 20.78 17.14
CA ASN A 28 1.06 19.69 18.04
C ASN A 28 -0.12 18.86 17.49
N HIS A 29 -1.09 19.50 16.86
CA HIS A 29 -2.24 18.84 16.23
C HIS A 29 -1.82 18.06 14.97
N VAL A 30 -0.91 18.61 14.15
CA VAL A 30 -0.32 17.93 12.99
C VAL A 30 0.55 16.74 13.43
N LYS A 31 1.30 16.88 14.55
CA LYS A 31 2.18 15.83 15.06
C LYS A 31 1.45 14.72 15.83
N ASN A 32 0.32 15.05 16.48
CA ASN A 32 -0.48 14.16 17.32
C ASN A 32 -1.94 14.05 16.84
N GLY A 33 -2.22 14.38 15.57
CA GLY A 33 -3.54 14.19 14.97
C GLY A 33 -3.87 12.70 14.91
N PRO A 34 -5.17 12.33 14.79
CA PRO A 34 -5.56 10.93 14.69
C PRO A 34 -4.82 10.31 13.49
N LYS A 35 -4.00 9.32 13.76
CA LYS A 35 -3.45 8.44 12.73
C LYS A 35 -4.64 7.65 12.17
N GLY A 36 -4.66 7.45 10.88
CA GLY A 36 -5.65 6.58 10.25
C GLY A 36 -5.40 5.12 10.61
N GLU A 37 -6.37 4.29 10.27
CA GLU A 37 -6.30 2.87 10.49
C GLU A 37 -5.70 2.18 9.25
N ILE A 38 -4.77 1.27 9.46
CA ILE A 38 -4.05 0.52 8.44
C ILE A 38 -4.50 -0.94 8.54
N TYR A 39 -5.19 -1.44 7.51
CA TYR A 39 -5.69 -2.81 7.45
C TYR A 39 -4.89 -3.59 6.42
N LEU A 40 -4.03 -4.51 6.85
CA LEU A 40 -3.24 -5.37 5.97
C LEU A 40 -3.79 -6.79 5.94
N TYR A 41 -4.02 -7.29 4.75
CA TYR A 41 -4.53 -8.64 4.50
C TYR A 41 -3.46 -9.49 3.86
N GLY A 42 -3.25 -10.69 4.44
CA GLY A 42 -2.34 -11.71 3.94
C GLY A 42 -3.05 -12.63 2.96
N GLU A 43 -2.48 -12.81 1.77
CA GLU A 43 -3.04 -13.61 0.69
C GLU A 43 -2.13 -14.77 0.26
N GLU A 44 -2.67 -15.66 -0.57
CA GLU A 44 -1.97 -16.58 -1.45
C GLU A 44 -2.25 -16.14 -2.89
N HIS A 45 -1.20 -15.70 -3.58
CA HIS A 45 -1.32 -15.09 -4.92
C HIS A 45 -2.14 -15.95 -5.88
N SER A 46 -3.00 -15.29 -6.65
CA SER A 46 -3.81 -15.90 -7.71
C SER A 46 -4.78 -16.99 -7.26
N LYS A 47 -5.08 -17.10 -5.97
CA LYS A 47 -6.10 -18.00 -5.45
C LYS A 47 -7.47 -17.33 -5.51
N GLN A 48 -8.33 -17.80 -6.42
CA GLN A 48 -9.64 -17.19 -6.70
C GLN A 48 -10.47 -16.93 -5.43
N SER A 49 -10.55 -17.92 -4.51
CA SER A 49 -11.35 -17.78 -3.28
C SER A 49 -10.83 -16.69 -2.34
N ILE A 50 -9.53 -16.38 -2.37
CA ILE A 50 -8.91 -15.31 -1.60
C ILE A 50 -9.16 -13.97 -2.28
N LEU A 51 -8.93 -13.87 -3.60
CA LEU A 51 -9.21 -12.66 -4.37
C LEU A 51 -10.69 -12.24 -4.29
N ASP A 52 -11.62 -13.19 -4.26
CA ASP A 52 -13.05 -12.92 -4.05
C ASP A 52 -13.31 -12.29 -2.66
N LYS A 53 -12.63 -12.76 -1.62
CA LYS A 53 -12.70 -12.17 -0.27
C LYS A 53 -12.11 -10.76 -0.24
N GLU A 54 -10.94 -10.57 -0.87
CA GLU A 54 -10.28 -9.25 -0.95
C GLU A 54 -11.14 -8.23 -1.68
N LEU A 55 -11.75 -8.63 -2.80
CA LEU A 55 -12.67 -7.78 -3.55
C LEU A 55 -13.88 -7.37 -2.70
N SER A 56 -14.43 -8.33 -1.93
CA SER A 56 -15.54 -8.05 -1.00
C SER A 56 -15.15 -7.10 0.12
N ILE A 57 -13.97 -7.33 0.73
CA ILE A 57 -13.44 -6.48 1.81
C ILE A 57 -13.13 -5.08 1.27
N TRP A 58 -12.49 -5.00 0.10
CA TRP A 58 -12.22 -3.72 -0.54
C TRP A 58 -13.51 -2.94 -0.80
N GLY A 59 -14.55 -3.61 -1.31
CA GLY A 59 -15.86 -3.00 -1.51
C GLY A 59 -16.44 -2.39 -0.24
N GLU A 60 -16.35 -3.08 0.91
CA GLU A 60 -16.81 -2.54 2.18
C GLU A 60 -16.06 -1.28 2.62
N TYR A 61 -14.74 -1.20 2.36
CA TYR A 61 -13.94 -0.01 2.66
C TYR A 61 -14.20 1.11 1.66
N TYR A 62 -14.33 0.77 0.38
CA TYR A 62 -14.64 1.73 -0.67
C TYR A 62 -15.97 2.45 -0.43
N GLU A 63 -17.01 1.73 -0.01
CA GLU A 63 -18.33 2.29 0.37
C GLU A 63 -18.23 3.23 1.58
N LYS A 64 -17.25 3.03 2.46
CA LYS A 64 -16.95 3.93 3.59
C LYS A 64 -16.07 5.13 3.20
N GLY A 65 -15.69 5.25 1.92
CA GLY A 65 -14.94 6.38 1.39
C GLY A 65 -13.45 6.15 1.20
N MET A 66 -12.93 4.95 1.50
CA MET A 66 -11.53 4.59 1.22
C MET A 66 -11.30 4.52 -0.30
N ARG A 67 -10.13 4.98 -0.75
CA ARG A 67 -9.77 4.98 -2.17
C ARG A 67 -8.35 4.45 -2.41
N ASP A 68 -7.54 4.38 -1.37
CA ASP A 68 -6.11 4.08 -1.43
C ASP A 68 -5.89 2.62 -1.07
N LEU A 69 -5.55 1.80 -2.08
CA LEU A 69 -5.27 0.37 -1.96
C LEU A 69 -3.76 0.13 -2.11
N PHE A 70 -3.13 -0.31 -1.02
CA PHE A 70 -1.71 -0.67 -1.01
C PHE A 70 -1.55 -2.12 -1.48
N VAL A 71 -0.55 -2.36 -2.31
CA VAL A 71 -0.36 -3.66 -2.96
C VAL A 71 1.10 -4.06 -3.02
N GLU A 72 1.33 -5.38 -3.03
CA GLU A 72 2.65 -5.99 -3.22
C GLU A 72 3.10 -5.92 -4.69
N PHE A 73 2.96 -4.75 -5.29
CA PHE A 73 3.49 -4.47 -6.64
C PHE A 73 4.62 -3.46 -6.55
N PRO A 74 5.56 -3.48 -7.51
CA PRO A 74 6.50 -2.37 -7.68
C PRO A 74 5.78 -1.02 -7.82
N TYR A 75 6.44 0.05 -7.36
CA TYR A 75 5.91 1.40 -7.55
C TYR A 75 5.55 1.69 -9.01
N THR A 76 6.47 1.35 -9.93
CA THR A 76 6.27 1.59 -11.37
C THR A 76 5.06 0.84 -11.93
N ASP A 77 4.81 -0.37 -11.45
CA ASP A 77 3.71 -1.22 -11.89
C ASP A 77 2.37 -0.68 -11.38
N ALA A 78 2.31 -0.30 -10.11
CA ALA A 78 1.12 0.33 -9.54
C ALA A 78 0.77 1.66 -10.24
N GLN A 79 1.77 2.49 -10.55
CA GLN A 79 1.54 3.72 -11.32
C GLN A 79 1.05 3.43 -12.75
N PHE A 80 1.56 2.38 -13.39
CA PHE A 80 1.10 1.97 -14.69
C PHE A 80 -0.35 1.44 -14.65
N LEU A 81 -0.73 0.72 -13.59
CA LEU A 81 -2.12 0.34 -13.33
C LEU A 81 -3.01 1.57 -13.07
N ASN A 82 -2.52 2.60 -12.35
CA ASN A 82 -3.26 3.84 -12.15
C ASN A 82 -3.52 4.58 -13.48
N LEU A 83 -2.62 4.48 -14.47
CA LEU A 83 -2.88 4.98 -15.82
C LEU A 83 -3.97 4.16 -16.51
N TRP A 84 -3.93 2.82 -16.37
CA TRP A 84 -4.98 1.96 -16.89
C TRP A 84 -6.34 2.20 -16.26
N MET A 85 -6.41 2.48 -14.95
CA MET A 85 -7.66 2.86 -14.28
C MET A 85 -8.35 4.08 -14.92
N GLN A 86 -7.58 4.96 -15.57
CA GLN A 86 -8.09 6.14 -16.28
C GLN A 86 -8.32 5.91 -17.79
N ALA A 87 -7.89 4.78 -18.33
CA ALA A 87 -8.02 4.46 -19.76
C ALA A 87 -9.41 3.90 -20.10
N ASP A 88 -9.85 4.12 -21.35
CA ASP A 88 -11.14 3.61 -21.84
C ASP A 88 -11.11 2.12 -22.21
N ASP A 89 -9.90 1.54 -22.35
CA ASP A 89 -9.67 0.16 -22.76
C ASP A 89 -8.68 -0.57 -21.84
N ASP A 90 -8.35 -1.82 -22.19
CA ASP A 90 -7.46 -2.69 -21.41
C ASP A 90 -6.05 -2.81 -22.03
N GLU A 91 -5.67 -2.01 -23.02
CA GLU A 91 -4.36 -2.15 -23.68
C GLU A 91 -3.19 -2.01 -22.70
N LEU A 92 -3.29 -1.09 -21.74
CA LEU A 92 -2.27 -0.91 -20.70
C LEU A 92 -2.22 -2.09 -19.73
N LEU A 93 -3.36 -2.66 -19.37
CA LEU A 93 -3.43 -3.86 -18.54
C LEU A 93 -2.83 -5.06 -19.26
N ASP A 94 -3.14 -5.25 -20.53
CA ASP A 94 -2.59 -6.33 -21.36
C ASP A 94 -1.07 -6.25 -21.47
N LEU A 95 -0.53 -5.02 -21.60
CA LEU A 95 0.91 -4.78 -21.57
C LEU A 95 1.52 -5.12 -20.20
N GLN A 96 0.86 -4.76 -19.11
CA GLN A 96 1.33 -5.07 -17.76
C GLN A 96 1.37 -6.58 -17.53
N PHE A 97 0.33 -7.31 -17.91
CA PHE A 97 0.28 -8.77 -17.79
C PHE A 97 1.30 -9.49 -18.67
N LYS A 98 1.63 -8.94 -19.84
CA LYS A 98 2.74 -9.43 -20.64
C LYS A 98 4.09 -9.24 -19.93
N ASP A 99 4.28 -8.15 -19.21
CA ASP A 99 5.49 -7.92 -18.41
C ASP A 99 5.55 -8.83 -17.18
N TRP A 100 4.41 -9.24 -16.64
CA TRP A 100 4.29 -10.15 -15.51
C TRP A 100 4.26 -11.63 -15.89
N GLU A 101 4.35 -11.97 -17.17
CA GLU A 101 4.36 -13.37 -17.62
C GLU A 101 5.44 -14.18 -16.90
N GLY A 102 5.02 -15.30 -16.27
CA GLY A 102 5.88 -16.18 -15.48
C GLY A 102 6.09 -15.76 -14.02
N THR A 103 5.45 -14.67 -13.55
CA THR A 103 5.42 -14.29 -12.13
C THR A 103 4.15 -14.82 -11.45
N ALA A 104 4.12 -14.81 -10.11
CA ALA A 104 2.96 -15.21 -9.31
C ALA A 104 1.71 -14.36 -9.58
N GLY A 105 1.87 -13.05 -9.85
CA GLY A 105 0.77 -12.14 -10.19
C GLY A 105 0.38 -12.14 -11.67
N GLY A 106 1.13 -12.81 -12.56
CA GLY A 106 0.91 -12.79 -14.02
C GLY A 106 -0.15 -13.77 -14.51
N THR A 107 -1.26 -13.96 -13.81
CA THR A 107 -2.29 -14.95 -14.10
C THR A 107 -3.61 -14.31 -14.59
N GLU A 108 -4.43 -15.08 -15.32
CA GLU A 108 -5.77 -14.60 -15.73
C GLU A 108 -6.70 -14.36 -14.55
N VAL A 109 -6.49 -15.07 -13.43
CA VAL A 109 -7.26 -14.89 -12.20
C VAL A 109 -7.00 -13.50 -11.63
N GLU A 110 -5.73 -13.12 -11.51
CA GLU A 110 -5.29 -11.79 -11.05
C GLU A 110 -5.77 -10.67 -11.98
N LYS A 111 -5.67 -10.91 -13.29
CA LYS A 111 -6.15 -9.95 -14.30
C LYS A 111 -7.64 -9.67 -14.17
N ASN A 112 -8.43 -10.72 -13.94
CA ASN A 112 -9.87 -10.59 -13.74
C ASN A 112 -10.20 -9.87 -12.43
N PHE A 113 -9.43 -10.10 -11.38
CA PHE A 113 -9.57 -9.37 -10.12
C PHE A 113 -9.35 -7.86 -10.32
N LEU A 114 -8.28 -7.46 -10.99
CA LEU A 114 -8.02 -6.05 -11.29
C LEU A 114 -9.13 -5.42 -12.15
N LYS A 115 -9.64 -6.16 -13.16
CA LYS A 115 -10.80 -5.70 -13.97
C LYS A 115 -12.04 -5.49 -13.11
N GLN A 116 -12.32 -6.37 -12.18
CA GLN A 116 -13.44 -6.20 -11.25
C GLN A 116 -13.26 -4.97 -10.35
N ILE A 117 -12.04 -4.68 -9.89
CA ILE A 117 -11.75 -3.45 -9.16
C ILE A 117 -12.07 -2.23 -10.02
N LYS A 118 -11.60 -2.18 -11.27
CA LYS A 118 -11.87 -1.05 -12.18
C LYS A 118 -13.36 -0.87 -12.44
N GLU A 119 -14.09 -1.96 -12.66
CA GLU A 119 -15.53 -1.92 -12.97
C GLU A 119 -16.37 -1.49 -11.76
N GLN A 120 -16.08 -2.04 -10.57
CA GLN A 120 -16.92 -1.85 -9.38
C GLN A 120 -16.44 -0.66 -8.53
N TYR A 121 -15.13 -0.36 -8.54
CA TYR A 121 -14.47 0.61 -7.67
C TYR A 121 -13.54 1.55 -8.44
N PRO A 122 -14.05 2.31 -9.44
CA PRO A 122 -13.24 3.01 -10.44
C PRO A 122 -12.36 4.15 -9.88
N GLU A 123 -12.61 4.61 -8.66
CA GLU A 123 -11.78 5.64 -8.01
C GLU A 123 -10.64 5.03 -7.17
N THR A 124 -10.40 3.72 -7.26
CA THR A 124 -9.27 3.06 -6.57
C THR A 124 -7.94 3.61 -7.07
N VAL A 125 -7.06 3.94 -6.14
CA VAL A 125 -5.67 4.33 -6.40
C VAL A 125 -4.75 3.27 -5.81
N PHE A 126 -3.95 2.63 -6.66
CA PHE A 126 -2.98 1.62 -6.25
C PHE A 126 -1.69 2.26 -5.75
N HIS A 127 -1.21 1.82 -4.60
CA HIS A 127 0.09 2.20 -4.02
C HIS A 127 1.01 0.99 -3.97
N GLY A 128 1.90 0.88 -4.96
CA GLY A 128 2.90 -0.19 -5.03
C GLY A 128 4.04 0.06 -4.06
N THR A 129 4.39 -0.98 -3.30
CA THR A 129 5.39 -0.87 -2.25
C THR A 129 6.57 -1.82 -2.40
N ASP A 130 6.50 -2.76 -3.34
CA ASP A 130 7.56 -3.73 -3.54
C ASP A 130 8.76 -3.17 -4.32
N VAL A 131 9.86 -3.92 -4.33
CA VAL A 131 11.02 -3.63 -5.17
C VAL A 131 10.66 -3.78 -6.65
N GLY A 132 11.41 -3.13 -7.53
CA GLY A 132 11.11 -3.09 -8.97
C GLY A 132 11.37 -4.41 -9.69
N HIS A 133 10.54 -5.44 -9.49
CA HIS A 133 10.68 -6.74 -10.16
C HIS A 133 10.65 -6.63 -11.69
N THR A 134 9.97 -5.63 -12.23
CA THR A 134 9.86 -5.35 -13.67
C THR A 134 10.78 -4.21 -14.13
N TRP A 135 11.91 -4.00 -13.43
CA TRP A 135 12.84 -2.90 -13.67
C TRP A 135 13.37 -2.83 -15.11
N GLU A 136 13.41 -3.93 -15.86
CA GLU A 136 13.80 -3.98 -17.28
C GLU A 136 12.62 -3.76 -18.26
N ARG A 137 11.39 -3.80 -17.80
CA ARG A 137 10.16 -3.82 -18.64
C ARG A 137 9.23 -2.65 -18.33
N THR A 138 8.40 -2.74 -17.29
CA THR A 138 7.45 -1.68 -16.91
C THR A 138 8.15 -0.42 -16.44
N GLY A 139 9.25 -0.54 -15.69
CA GLY A 139 10.02 0.61 -15.20
C GLY A 139 10.42 1.59 -16.29
N PRO A 140 11.16 1.17 -17.35
CA PRO A 140 11.54 2.05 -18.47
C PRO A 140 10.32 2.61 -19.23
N ARG A 141 9.24 1.85 -19.34
CA ARG A 141 8.01 2.29 -20.00
C ARG A 141 7.35 3.42 -19.23
N TYR A 142 7.27 3.30 -17.90
CA TYR A 142 6.71 4.36 -17.06
C TYR A 142 7.59 5.63 -17.07
N LEU A 143 8.92 5.48 -17.03
CA LEU A 143 9.83 6.62 -17.20
C LEU A 143 9.64 7.33 -18.55
N ALA A 144 9.50 6.57 -19.64
CA ALA A 144 9.25 7.14 -20.97
C ALA A 144 7.91 7.90 -21.02
N TYR A 145 6.87 7.39 -20.36
CA TYR A 145 5.60 8.09 -20.20
C TYR A 145 5.79 9.44 -19.48
N LEU A 146 6.51 9.46 -18.35
CA LEU A 146 6.76 10.68 -17.59
C LEU A 146 7.59 11.70 -18.41
N GLU A 147 8.62 11.24 -19.14
CA GLU A 147 9.41 12.11 -20.03
C GLU A 147 8.54 12.72 -21.13
N ALA A 148 7.69 11.93 -21.78
CA ALA A 148 6.79 12.41 -22.82
C ALA A 148 5.79 13.47 -22.31
N ASN A 149 5.45 13.42 -21.02
CA ASN A 149 4.58 14.39 -20.35
C ASN A 149 5.34 15.54 -19.66
N GLY A 150 6.64 15.69 -19.92
CA GLY A 150 7.46 16.78 -19.37
C GLY A 150 7.76 16.66 -17.87
N GLN A 151 7.64 15.45 -17.31
CA GLN A 151 7.81 15.16 -15.87
C GLN A 151 9.17 14.55 -15.52
N LYS A 152 10.19 14.71 -16.37
CA LYS A 152 11.55 14.14 -16.16
C LYS A 152 12.22 14.61 -14.87
N ASP A 153 11.89 15.80 -14.37
CA ASP A 153 12.45 16.36 -13.14
C ASP A 153 11.49 16.22 -11.93
N SER A 154 10.38 15.45 -12.08
CA SER A 154 9.38 15.26 -11.04
C SER A 154 9.85 14.31 -9.94
N GLU A 155 9.13 14.30 -8.81
CA GLU A 155 9.34 13.33 -7.73
C GLU A 155 8.96 11.91 -8.17
N GLU A 156 7.90 11.78 -8.98
CA GLU A 156 7.45 10.52 -9.55
C GLU A 156 8.54 9.89 -10.42
N TYR A 157 9.25 10.70 -11.21
CA TYR A 157 10.34 10.22 -12.05
C TYR A 157 11.51 9.69 -11.20
N ARG A 158 11.92 10.44 -10.17
CA ARG A 158 12.99 10.01 -9.24
C ARG A 158 12.60 8.74 -8.51
N ARG A 159 11.35 8.65 -8.04
CA ARG A 159 10.83 7.47 -7.34
C ARG A 159 10.78 6.24 -8.24
N ALA A 160 10.39 6.41 -9.50
CA ALA A 160 10.43 5.33 -10.50
C ALA A 160 11.85 4.81 -10.72
N GLN A 161 12.84 5.71 -10.88
CA GLN A 161 14.23 5.34 -11.00
C GLN A 161 14.75 4.61 -9.75
N GLU A 162 14.43 5.10 -8.55
CA GLU A 162 14.81 4.48 -7.29
C GLU A 162 14.20 3.07 -7.18
N ASN A 163 12.94 2.88 -7.52
CA ASN A 163 12.27 1.58 -7.49
C ASN A 163 12.93 0.58 -8.46
N MET A 164 13.33 1.03 -9.66
CA MET A 164 14.09 0.20 -10.60
C MET A 164 15.46 -0.22 -10.03
N GLU A 165 16.19 0.70 -9.39
CA GLU A 165 17.47 0.37 -8.74
C GLU A 165 17.28 -0.58 -7.54
N GLN A 166 16.18 -0.45 -6.79
CA GLN A 166 15.82 -1.41 -5.73
C GLN A 166 15.64 -2.82 -6.31
N GLY A 167 14.93 -2.96 -7.42
CA GLY A 167 14.73 -4.24 -8.08
C GLY A 167 16.04 -4.85 -8.59
N LYS A 168 16.84 -4.07 -9.30
CA LYS A 168 18.15 -4.51 -9.76
C LYS A 168 19.03 -4.99 -8.60
N ARG A 169 19.07 -4.22 -7.51
CA ARG A 169 19.85 -4.57 -6.32
C ARG A 169 19.32 -5.84 -5.63
N TYR A 170 18.01 -6.04 -5.59
CA TYR A 170 17.41 -7.26 -5.07
C TYR A 170 17.96 -8.49 -5.81
N TYR A 171 17.89 -8.52 -7.13
CA TYR A 171 18.37 -9.66 -7.92
C TYR A 171 19.89 -9.84 -7.89
N GLU A 172 20.67 -8.78 -7.75
CA GLU A 172 22.12 -8.89 -7.52
C GLU A 172 22.46 -9.61 -6.20
N ILE A 173 21.68 -9.32 -5.14
CA ILE A 173 21.86 -9.98 -3.84
C ILE A 173 21.36 -11.42 -3.92
N GLU A 174 20.17 -11.65 -4.48
CA GLU A 174 19.56 -12.97 -4.62
C GLU A 174 20.46 -13.96 -5.33
N ALA A 175 21.17 -13.53 -6.37
CA ALA A 175 22.12 -14.36 -7.10
C ALA A 175 23.27 -14.91 -6.25
N THR A 176 23.52 -14.35 -5.07
CA THR A 176 24.63 -14.70 -4.20
C THR A 176 24.21 -15.09 -2.78
N ASP A 177 23.13 -14.55 -2.27
CA ASP A 177 22.63 -14.75 -0.90
C ASP A 177 21.12 -14.51 -0.84
N GLU A 178 20.35 -15.58 -1.01
CA GLU A 178 18.88 -15.55 -0.97
C GLU A 178 18.33 -15.00 0.36
N ALA A 179 18.92 -15.38 1.50
CA ALA A 179 18.43 -14.89 2.80
C ALA A 179 18.60 -13.37 2.95
N SER A 180 19.71 -12.84 2.46
CA SER A 180 19.94 -11.38 2.45
C SER A 180 19.04 -10.66 1.45
N SER A 181 18.67 -11.28 0.32
CA SER A 181 17.74 -10.66 -0.64
C SER A 181 16.34 -10.55 -0.06
N VAL A 182 15.85 -11.57 0.63
CA VAL A 182 14.56 -11.55 1.33
C VAL A 182 14.53 -10.38 2.34
N ARG A 183 15.56 -10.26 3.18
CA ARG A 183 15.64 -9.16 4.14
C ARG A 183 15.66 -7.79 3.46
N TYR A 184 16.47 -7.64 2.41
CA TYR A 184 16.52 -6.41 1.63
C TYR A 184 15.15 -6.03 1.07
N ARG A 185 14.40 -6.99 0.51
CA ARG A 185 13.06 -6.77 -0.03
C ARG A 185 12.10 -6.27 1.04
N GLU A 186 12.04 -6.93 2.20
CA GLU A 186 11.18 -6.53 3.33
C GLU A 186 11.51 -5.09 3.79
N ASP A 187 12.79 -4.76 3.96
CA ASP A 187 13.21 -3.43 4.37
C ASP A 187 12.79 -2.35 3.34
N ARG A 188 12.89 -2.67 2.03
CA ARG A 188 12.44 -1.74 0.98
C ARG A 188 10.91 -1.62 0.93
N MET A 189 10.18 -2.70 1.09
CA MET A 189 8.71 -2.67 1.17
C MET A 189 8.24 -1.77 2.31
N VAL A 190 8.84 -1.88 3.48
CA VAL A 190 8.53 -1.00 4.63
C VAL A 190 8.85 0.46 4.33
N GLU A 191 9.99 0.75 3.74
CA GLU A 191 10.38 2.12 3.38
C GLU A 191 9.43 2.73 2.34
N ASN A 192 9.11 1.96 1.29
CA ASN A 192 8.19 2.37 0.22
C ASN A 192 6.77 2.59 0.78
N PHE A 193 6.29 1.67 1.64
CA PHE A 193 5.01 1.81 2.33
C PHE A 193 4.95 3.10 3.13
N ARG A 194 5.94 3.33 4.00
CA ARG A 194 5.99 4.52 4.85
C ARG A 194 6.00 5.81 4.04
N ARG A 195 6.73 5.86 2.93
CA ARG A 195 6.76 7.01 2.03
C ARG A 195 5.36 7.29 1.47
N SER A 196 4.71 6.29 0.88
CA SER A 196 3.35 6.42 0.33
C SER A 196 2.33 6.81 1.40
N TYR A 197 2.40 6.19 2.57
CA TYR A 197 1.49 6.50 3.67
C TYR A 197 1.68 7.94 4.20
N GLN A 198 2.92 8.43 4.31
CA GLN A 198 3.20 9.82 4.72
C GLN A 198 2.66 10.85 3.71
N GLU A 199 2.65 10.52 2.41
CA GLU A 199 2.03 11.36 1.39
C GLU A 199 0.51 11.47 1.60
N LEU A 200 -0.15 10.38 1.98
CA LEU A 200 -1.58 10.37 2.32
C LEU A 200 -1.86 11.10 3.64
N GLU A 201 -1.01 10.95 4.66
CA GLU A 201 -1.11 11.71 5.91
C GLU A 201 -1.06 13.21 5.68
N ALA A 202 -0.24 13.67 4.74
CA ALA A 202 -0.11 15.09 4.40
C ALA A 202 -1.42 15.67 3.84
N VAL A 203 -2.26 14.85 3.20
CA VAL A 203 -3.57 15.25 2.65
C VAL A 203 -4.76 14.70 3.47
N ARG A 204 -4.49 14.12 4.64
CA ARG A 204 -5.49 13.53 5.56
C ARG A 204 -6.33 12.41 4.97
N ARG A 205 -5.72 11.57 4.14
CA ARG A 205 -6.28 10.32 3.60
C ARG A 205 -5.53 9.16 4.24
N THR A 206 -5.91 8.80 5.46
CA THR A 206 -5.07 7.97 6.34
C THR A 206 -5.61 6.58 6.62
N ASP A 207 -6.90 6.33 6.33
CA ASP A 207 -7.42 4.97 6.39
C ASP A 207 -7.11 4.26 5.09
N ILE A 208 -6.39 3.15 5.17
CA ILE A 208 -5.95 2.38 3.99
C ILE A 208 -6.15 0.88 4.18
N MET A 209 -6.36 0.19 3.06
CA MET A 209 -6.25 -1.27 2.96
C MET A 209 -4.97 -1.63 2.21
N GLY A 210 -4.33 -2.72 2.62
CA GLY A 210 -3.19 -3.31 1.92
C GLY A 210 -3.37 -4.81 1.71
N ILE A 211 -2.93 -5.31 0.54
CA ILE A 211 -2.95 -6.71 0.12
C ILE A 211 -1.51 -7.15 -0.13
N TYR A 212 -1.09 -8.19 0.56
CA TYR A 212 0.28 -8.71 0.52
C TYR A 212 0.28 -10.21 0.69
N GLY A 213 1.23 -10.89 0.09
CA GLY A 213 1.44 -12.31 0.37
C GLY A 213 1.52 -12.57 1.88
N SER A 214 0.86 -13.62 2.37
CA SER A 214 0.72 -13.90 3.81
C SER A 214 2.06 -13.93 4.53
N ALA A 215 3.14 -14.33 3.86
CA ALA A 215 4.49 -14.36 4.42
C ALA A 215 5.00 -12.99 4.90
N HIS A 216 4.48 -11.87 4.36
CA HIS A 216 4.85 -10.51 4.75
C HIS A 216 4.02 -9.99 5.93
N ILE A 217 2.85 -10.58 6.16
CA ILE A 217 1.82 -10.09 7.10
C ILE A 217 1.75 -10.92 8.38
N VAL A 218 2.04 -12.24 8.30
CA VAL A 218 1.88 -13.16 9.42
C VAL A 218 3.10 -13.11 10.34
N GLU A 219 2.87 -12.89 11.63
CA GLU A 219 3.86 -13.17 12.67
C GLU A 219 3.90 -14.69 12.90
N SER A 220 4.94 -15.37 12.44
CA SER A 220 5.14 -16.80 12.64
C SER A 220 6.34 -17.04 13.53
N GLU A 221 6.16 -17.84 14.60
CA GLU A 221 7.27 -18.29 15.45
C GLU A 221 8.29 -19.16 14.69
N TYR A 222 7.88 -19.78 13.57
CA TYR A 222 8.71 -20.67 12.75
C TYR A 222 9.56 -19.94 11.70
N LEU A 223 9.16 -18.74 11.30
CA LEU A 223 9.93 -17.88 10.42
C LEU A 223 10.52 -16.79 11.31
N ASN A 224 11.83 -16.65 11.32
CA ASN A 224 12.50 -15.53 12.03
C ASN A 224 11.88 -14.20 11.55
N SER A 225 10.80 -13.79 12.24
CA SER A 225 9.83 -12.81 11.72
C SER A 225 10.21 -11.37 12.03
N ASP A 226 11.31 -11.14 12.77
CA ASP A 226 11.69 -9.79 13.24
C ASP A 226 11.92 -8.79 12.10
N PHE A 227 12.23 -9.26 10.90
CA PHE A 227 12.43 -8.42 9.73
C PHE A 227 11.23 -8.37 8.77
N ARG A 228 10.15 -9.08 9.04
CA ARG A 228 8.95 -9.09 8.18
C ARG A 228 8.24 -7.73 8.20
N MET A 229 7.62 -7.39 7.07
CA MET A 229 6.99 -6.08 6.86
C MET A 229 6.01 -5.72 7.98
N ALA A 230 5.05 -6.59 8.31
CA ALA A 230 4.05 -6.31 9.33
C ALA A 230 4.69 -6.07 10.70
N LYS A 231 5.74 -6.82 11.06
CA LYS A 231 6.48 -6.63 12.30
C LYS A 231 7.14 -5.26 12.37
N GLN A 232 7.86 -4.88 11.32
CA GLN A 232 8.50 -3.57 11.25
C GLN A 232 7.46 -2.41 11.26
N LEU A 233 6.33 -2.59 10.57
CA LEU A 233 5.25 -1.60 10.58
C LEU A 233 4.58 -1.49 11.95
N SER A 234 4.43 -2.60 12.67
CA SER A 234 3.83 -2.58 14.02
C SER A 234 4.63 -1.73 15.02
N GLU A 235 5.95 -1.67 14.87
CA GLU A 235 6.82 -0.79 15.67
C GLU A 235 6.56 0.71 15.41
N ASN A 236 6.10 1.06 14.21
CA ASN A 236 5.83 2.44 13.81
C ASN A 236 4.39 2.88 14.08
N TYR A 237 3.43 1.98 13.82
CA TYR A 237 1.99 2.33 13.82
C TYR A 237 1.23 1.76 15.01
N GLY A 238 1.79 0.78 15.74
CA GLY A 238 1.21 0.24 16.97
C GLY A 238 -0.22 -0.25 16.80
N GLU A 239 -1.11 0.25 17.63
CA GLU A 239 -2.54 -0.13 17.65
C GLU A 239 -3.34 0.29 16.40
N HIS A 240 -2.78 1.15 15.56
CA HIS A 240 -3.40 1.54 14.28
C HIS A 240 -3.12 0.56 13.13
N LEU A 241 -2.28 -0.45 13.35
CA LEU A 241 -2.01 -1.49 12.37
C LEU A 241 -2.82 -2.75 12.72
N HIS A 242 -3.66 -3.17 11.78
CA HIS A 242 -4.46 -4.38 11.85
C HIS A 242 -4.01 -5.34 10.76
N THR A 243 -3.65 -6.55 11.14
CA THR A 243 -3.22 -7.59 10.20
C THR A 243 -4.18 -8.77 10.24
N LYS A 244 -4.47 -9.37 9.09
CA LYS A 244 -5.34 -10.54 8.99
C LYS A 244 -4.87 -11.46 7.86
N ASP A 245 -4.63 -12.72 8.18
CA ASP A 245 -4.26 -13.74 7.19
C ASP A 245 -5.53 -14.39 6.61
N LEU A 246 -5.82 -14.11 5.34
CA LEU A 246 -6.97 -14.67 4.65
C LEU A 246 -6.76 -16.15 4.26
N THR A 247 -5.52 -16.62 4.25
CA THR A 247 -5.21 -18.02 3.93
C THR A 247 -5.64 -18.99 5.03
N GLN A 248 -5.78 -18.50 6.25
CA GLN A 248 -6.25 -19.27 7.41
C GLN A 248 -7.77 -19.28 7.56
N GLU A 249 -8.49 -18.54 6.71
CA GLU A 249 -9.94 -18.54 6.75
C GLU A 249 -10.53 -19.68 5.91
N PRO A 250 -11.55 -20.39 6.43
CA PRO A 250 -12.20 -21.43 5.66
C PRO A 250 -12.85 -20.86 4.40
N GLU A 251 -12.77 -21.58 3.30
CA GLU A 251 -13.44 -21.23 2.04
C GLU A 251 -14.96 -21.36 2.16
N ARG A 252 -15.41 -22.31 2.97
CA ARG A 252 -16.84 -22.56 3.22
C ARG A 252 -17.08 -22.99 4.65
N ILE A 253 -18.15 -22.48 5.23
CA ILE A 253 -18.65 -22.90 6.55
C ILE A 253 -20.06 -23.41 6.38
N ASP A 254 -20.29 -24.67 6.70
CA ASP A 254 -21.63 -25.28 6.68
C ASP A 254 -22.12 -25.55 8.09
N ALA A 255 -23.42 -25.31 8.31
CA ALA A 255 -24.12 -25.79 9.49
C ALA A 255 -24.70 -27.17 9.20
N LEU A 256 -24.25 -28.19 9.93
CA LEU A 256 -24.72 -29.58 9.80
C LEU A 256 -25.56 -29.97 10.99
N GLU A 257 -26.76 -30.48 10.74
CA GLU A 257 -27.63 -31.01 11.78
C GLU A 257 -27.45 -32.53 11.91
N VAL A 258 -26.96 -32.98 13.07
CA VAL A 258 -26.79 -34.41 13.38
C VAL A 258 -27.41 -34.71 14.72
N ASN A 259 -28.43 -35.60 14.73
CA ASN A 259 -29.16 -36.02 15.96
C ASN A 259 -29.71 -34.83 16.77
N GLY A 260 -30.23 -33.79 16.09
CA GLY A 260 -30.84 -32.61 16.73
C GLY A 260 -29.80 -31.65 17.35
N LYS A 261 -28.53 -31.77 16.97
CA LYS A 261 -27.47 -30.82 17.34
C LYS A 261 -26.90 -30.22 16.07
N THR A 262 -26.65 -28.91 16.11
CA THR A 262 -25.98 -28.19 15.03
C THR A 262 -24.46 -28.24 15.24
N TYR A 263 -23.72 -28.61 14.19
CA TYR A 263 -22.27 -28.62 14.12
C TYR A 263 -21.83 -27.67 13.02
N THR A 264 -20.71 -27.01 13.21
CA THR A 264 -20.08 -26.20 12.18
C THR A 264 -18.97 -27.00 11.51
N ALA A 265 -19.04 -27.14 10.19
CA ALA A 265 -17.96 -27.72 9.38
C ALA A 265 -17.29 -26.60 8.59
N SER A 266 -15.98 -26.45 8.76
CA SER A 266 -15.15 -25.50 8.04
C SER A 266 -14.33 -26.25 6.98
N TYR A 267 -14.38 -25.75 5.74
CA TYR A 267 -13.65 -26.31 4.60
C TYR A 267 -12.55 -25.33 4.18
N PHE A 268 -11.34 -25.84 4.12
CA PHE A 268 -10.17 -25.12 3.62
C PHE A 268 -9.83 -25.67 2.24
N GLY A 269 -9.46 -24.81 1.30
CA GLY A 269 -9.04 -25.24 -0.03
C GLY A 269 -7.77 -26.11 0.03
N GLU A 270 -7.61 -26.99 -0.98
CA GLU A 270 -6.38 -27.78 -1.19
C GLU A 270 -5.27 -26.93 -1.79
#